data_9dca9bf998a9346c38fcd5bd7442e2d5
#
_entry.id   9dca9bf998a9346c38fcd5bd7442e2d5
#
_cell.length_a   1.000
_cell.length_b   1.000
_cell.length_c   1.000
_cell.angle_alpha   90.00
_cell.angle_beta   90.00
_cell.angle_gamma   90.00
#
_symmetry.space_group_name_H-M   'P 1'
#
loop_
_entity.id
_entity.type
_entity.pdbx_description
1 polymer ?
#
loop_
_entity_poly.entity_id
_entity_poly.type
_entity_poly.pdbx_seq_one_letter_code
_entity_poly.pdbx_strand_id
1 'polypeptide(L)'
;MLDKLRQMEENYHAMQEKMMDPDVVGDNQQYAQLMREYKHMQPIMEKYHEYLQAQRDFTEAKELLDSETDPELREMAQAELEQSRAAMETMQEELKRLLLPKDPNDDRNVIIEIRGGAGGDEASLFAASLYRMYTMYAETQGWKQEVLSANETELGGYKEISFSILGEGAYSRLKYERSEERRVGKECRSRWSPYH
;
A
#
# COMPACT_ATOMS: atom_id res chain seq x y z
N MET A 1 -5.28 -3.49 21.38
CA MET A 1 -4.95 -2.60 20.26
C MET A 1 -4.48 -1.24 20.76
N LEU A 2 -5.27 -0.54 21.54
CA LEU A 2 -4.93 0.80 22.05
C LEU A 2 -3.63 0.85 22.86
N ASP A 3 -3.36 -0.15 23.70
CA ASP A 3 -2.10 -0.21 24.47
C ASP A 3 -0.87 -0.32 23.54
N LYS A 4 -1.00 -1.08 22.43
CA LYS A 4 0.06 -1.17 21.43
C LYS A 4 0.27 0.17 20.71
N LEU A 5 -0.81 0.89 20.39
CA LEU A 5 -0.72 2.21 19.76
C LEU A 5 -0.09 3.23 20.69
N ARG A 6 -0.40 3.20 21.98
CA ARG A 6 0.23 4.07 23.00
C ARG A 6 1.73 3.81 23.13
N GLN A 7 2.14 2.54 23.14
CA GLN A 7 3.55 2.19 23.13
C GLN A 7 4.27 2.61 21.83
N MET A 8 3.57 2.54 20.70
CA MET A 8 4.09 3.04 19.41
C MET A 8 4.23 4.56 19.42
N GLU A 9 3.32 5.29 20.05
CA GLU A 9 3.40 6.75 20.23
C GLU A 9 4.64 7.16 21.04
N GLU A 10 4.91 6.45 22.15
CA GLU A 10 6.12 6.67 22.94
C GLU A 10 7.40 6.45 22.12
N ASN A 11 7.42 5.37 21.32
CA ASN A 11 8.53 5.09 20.41
C ASN A 11 8.68 6.17 19.32
N TYR A 12 7.56 6.64 18.78
CA TYR A 12 7.54 7.69 17.75
C TYR A 12 8.14 9.01 18.29
N HIS A 13 7.76 9.41 19.50
CA HIS A 13 8.36 10.57 20.16
C HIS A 13 9.86 10.37 20.46
N ALA A 14 10.25 9.20 20.95
CA ALA A 14 11.66 8.89 21.17
C ALA A 14 12.48 8.91 19.88
N MET A 15 11.88 8.53 18.73
CA MET A 15 12.54 8.68 17.42
C MET A 15 12.69 10.15 17.01
N GLN A 16 11.68 10.99 17.26
CA GLN A 16 11.79 12.43 17.00
C GLN A 16 12.93 13.08 17.80
N GLU A 17 13.06 12.72 19.07
CA GLU A 17 14.16 13.21 19.91
C GLU A 17 15.53 12.75 19.38
N LYS A 18 15.65 11.47 19.02
CA LYS A 18 16.90 10.92 18.43
C LYS A 18 17.27 11.57 17.11
N MET A 19 16.29 11.97 16.29
CA MET A 19 16.54 12.66 15.02
C MET A 19 17.09 14.08 15.21
N MET A 20 16.94 14.66 16.40
CA MET A 20 17.51 15.96 16.76
C MET A 20 18.91 15.84 17.40
N ASP A 21 19.35 14.61 17.70
CA ASP A 21 20.67 14.38 18.29
C ASP A 21 21.79 14.59 17.26
N PRO A 22 22.75 15.47 17.50
CA PRO A 22 23.86 15.75 16.59
C PRO A 22 24.69 14.51 16.22
N ASP A 23 24.82 13.56 17.15
CA ASP A 23 25.58 12.32 16.92
C ASP A 23 24.89 11.41 15.92
N VAL A 24 23.56 11.35 15.95
CA VAL A 24 22.74 10.59 15.01
C VAL A 24 22.68 11.27 13.64
N VAL A 25 22.57 12.59 13.61
CA VAL A 25 22.57 13.38 12.37
C VAL A 25 23.92 13.26 11.64
N GLY A 26 25.02 13.08 12.37
CA GLY A 26 26.37 12.86 11.81
C GLY A 26 26.55 11.51 11.14
N ASP A 27 25.74 10.49 11.49
CA ASP A 27 25.78 9.17 10.88
C ASP A 27 24.66 9.00 9.85
N ASN A 28 25.02 9.19 8.59
CA ASN A 28 24.08 9.08 7.45
C ASN A 28 23.34 7.73 7.39
N GLN A 29 23.96 6.65 7.84
CA GLN A 29 23.36 5.32 7.76
C GLN A 29 22.31 5.12 8.86
N GLN A 30 22.65 5.50 10.09
CA GLN A 30 21.72 5.46 11.22
C GLN A 30 20.55 6.43 11.01
N TYR A 31 20.83 7.64 10.56
CA TYR A 31 19.79 8.63 10.27
C TYR A 31 18.82 8.16 9.18
N ALA A 32 19.33 7.59 8.10
CA ALA A 32 18.48 7.07 7.02
C ALA A 32 17.59 5.91 7.47
N GLN A 33 18.09 5.04 8.36
CA GLN A 33 17.29 3.95 8.93
C GLN A 33 16.20 4.51 9.84
N LEU A 34 16.54 5.40 10.75
CA LEU A 34 15.60 6.04 11.68
C LEU A 34 14.51 6.82 10.93
N MET A 35 14.87 7.52 9.86
CA MET A 35 13.94 8.25 9.01
C MET A 35 12.96 7.33 8.29
N ARG A 36 13.39 6.13 7.86
CA ARG A 36 12.47 5.13 7.26
C ARG A 36 11.47 4.61 8.28
N GLU A 37 11.93 4.28 9.48
CA GLU A 37 11.06 3.80 10.56
C GLU A 37 10.05 4.88 10.97
N TYR A 38 10.51 6.12 11.13
CA TYR A 38 9.68 7.28 11.42
C TYR A 38 8.59 7.50 10.35
N LYS A 39 9.00 7.54 9.08
CA LYS A 39 8.09 7.71 7.93
C LYS A 39 7.05 6.58 7.85
N HIS A 40 7.44 5.37 8.24
CA HIS A 40 6.52 4.24 8.30
C HIS A 40 5.48 4.35 9.42
N MET A 41 5.87 4.91 10.58
CA MET A 41 4.99 5.08 11.73
C MET A 41 4.09 6.31 11.61
N GLN A 42 4.52 7.33 10.88
CA GLN A 42 3.80 8.60 10.75
C GLN A 42 2.32 8.45 10.39
N PRO A 43 1.90 7.73 9.33
CA PRO A 43 0.49 7.61 8.98
C PRO A 43 -0.33 6.87 10.04
N ILE A 44 0.30 5.98 10.80
CA ILE A 44 -0.37 5.28 11.93
C ILE A 44 -0.61 6.26 13.07
N MET A 45 0.37 7.11 13.39
CA MET A 45 0.27 8.09 14.46
C MET A 45 -0.71 9.22 14.12
N GLU A 46 -0.70 9.72 12.88
CA GLU A 46 -1.67 10.70 12.41
C GLU A 46 -3.10 10.17 12.59
N LYS A 47 -3.37 8.95 12.13
CA LYS A 47 -4.69 8.32 12.26
C LYS A 47 -5.05 8.01 13.73
N TYR A 48 -4.07 7.69 14.55
CA TYR A 48 -4.29 7.49 15.99
C TYR A 48 -4.65 8.79 16.71
N HIS A 49 -4.02 9.91 16.37
CA HIS A 49 -4.36 11.22 16.93
C HIS A 49 -5.76 11.68 16.51
N GLU A 50 -6.15 11.43 15.25
CA GLU A 50 -7.54 11.66 14.79
C GLU A 50 -8.54 10.84 15.61
N TYR A 51 -8.22 9.56 15.87
CA TYR A 51 -9.06 8.70 16.73
C TYR A 51 -9.17 9.24 18.15
N LEU A 52 -8.06 9.68 18.76
CA LEU A 52 -8.07 10.26 20.11
C LEU A 52 -8.87 11.57 20.16
N GLN A 53 -8.85 12.37 19.08
CA GLN A 53 -9.67 13.57 19.00
C GLN A 53 -11.16 13.19 18.94
N ALA A 54 -11.56 12.29 18.06
CA ALA A 54 -12.95 11.81 18.00
C ALA A 54 -13.43 11.18 19.32
N GLN A 55 -12.53 10.55 20.07
CA GLN A 55 -12.84 10.03 21.42
C GLN A 55 -13.09 11.15 22.43
N ARG A 56 -12.35 12.25 22.35
CA ARG A 56 -12.60 13.44 23.20
C ARG A 56 -13.93 14.08 22.86
N ASP A 57 -14.17 14.32 21.57
CA ASP A 57 -15.40 14.91 21.08
C ASP A 57 -16.62 14.08 21.51
N PHE A 58 -16.52 12.74 21.43
CA PHE A 58 -17.55 11.83 21.92
C PHE A 58 -17.80 11.98 23.44
N THR A 59 -16.73 12.11 24.23
CA THR A 59 -16.83 12.23 25.67
C THR A 59 -17.44 13.58 26.06
N GLU A 60 -17.00 14.67 25.42
CA GLU A 60 -17.51 16.02 25.61
C GLU A 60 -18.99 16.14 25.22
N ALA A 61 -19.37 15.58 24.07
CA ALA A 61 -20.77 15.54 23.63
C ALA A 61 -21.67 14.76 24.62
N LYS A 62 -21.15 13.68 25.19
CA LYS A 62 -21.86 12.89 26.20
C LYS A 62 -22.05 13.68 27.50
N GLU A 63 -21.00 14.33 28.00
CA GLU A 63 -21.06 15.17 29.21
C GLU A 63 -22.03 16.33 29.02
N LEU A 64 -22.03 16.94 27.81
CA LEU A 64 -22.96 17.99 27.46
C LEU A 64 -24.41 17.50 27.48
N LEU A 65 -24.70 16.33 26.93
CA LEU A 65 -26.03 15.71 26.99
C LEU A 65 -26.52 15.43 28.41
N ASP A 66 -25.62 15.09 29.32
CA ASP A 66 -25.95 14.78 30.71
C ASP A 66 -26.16 16.05 31.55
N SER A 67 -25.52 17.16 31.20
CA SER A 67 -25.55 18.42 31.94
C SER A 67 -26.55 19.46 31.41
N GLU A 68 -26.80 19.47 30.09
CA GLU A 68 -27.63 20.48 29.46
C GLU A 68 -29.13 20.15 29.48
N THR A 69 -29.92 21.21 29.68
CA THR A 69 -31.39 21.15 29.69
C THR A 69 -32.04 21.82 28.48
N ASP A 70 -31.27 22.63 27.75
CA ASP A 70 -31.75 23.32 26.56
C ASP A 70 -31.93 22.32 25.39
N PRO A 71 -33.15 22.23 24.79
CA PRO A 71 -33.44 21.29 23.72
C PRO A 71 -32.54 21.44 22.50
N GLU A 72 -32.21 22.68 22.10
CA GLU A 72 -31.36 22.93 20.90
C GLU A 72 -29.92 22.45 21.14
N LEU A 73 -29.35 22.74 22.30
CA LEU A 73 -28.00 22.28 22.66
C LEU A 73 -27.96 20.76 22.80
N ARG A 74 -29.01 20.14 23.31
CA ARG A 74 -29.10 18.68 23.40
C ARG A 74 -29.19 18.02 22.02
N GLU A 75 -29.92 18.62 21.08
CA GLU A 75 -29.98 18.10 19.70
C GLU A 75 -28.60 18.18 19.00
N MET A 76 -27.89 19.30 19.18
CA MET A 76 -26.52 19.45 18.69
C MET A 76 -25.56 18.43 19.30
N ALA A 77 -25.61 18.26 20.63
CA ALA A 77 -24.76 17.29 21.31
C ALA A 77 -25.08 15.83 20.92
N GLN A 78 -26.35 15.53 20.63
CA GLN A 78 -26.76 14.22 20.13
C GLN A 78 -26.19 13.96 18.73
N ALA A 79 -26.25 14.95 17.83
CA ALA A 79 -25.69 14.83 16.49
C ALA A 79 -24.16 14.65 16.54
N GLU A 80 -23.46 15.40 17.38
CA GLU A 80 -22.02 15.30 17.59
C GLU A 80 -21.62 13.92 18.14
N LEU A 81 -22.40 13.39 19.08
CA LEU A 81 -22.17 12.06 19.67
C LEU A 81 -22.31 10.96 18.61
N GLU A 82 -23.31 11.04 17.73
CA GLU A 82 -23.49 10.06 16.67
C GLU A 82 -22.37 10.16 15.61
N GLN A 83 -22.00 11.39 15.25
CA GLN A 83 -20.90 11.64 14.29
C GLN A 83 -19.56 11.14 14.82
N SER A 84 -19.19 11.51 16.05
CA SER A 84 -17.92 11.11 16.65
C SER A 84 -17.84 9.59 16.86
N ARG A 85 -18.96 8.95 17.20
CA ARG A 85 -19.04 7.49 17.31
C ARG A 85 -18.77 6.81 15.96
N ALA A 86 -19.43 7.24 14.89
CA ALA A 86 -19.23 6.69 13.56
C ALA A 86 -17.80 6.91 13.06
N ALA A 87 -17.22 8.09 13.34
CA ALA A 87 -15.83 8.40 13.04
C ALA A 87 -14.87 7.44 13.77
N MET A 88 -15.08 7.21 15.07
CA MET A 88 -14.26 6.28 15.85
C MET A 88 -14.31 4.84 15.31
N GLU A 89 -15.50 4.34 14.92
CA GLU A 89 -15.65 3.00 14.34
C GLU A 89 -14.87 2.87 13.02
N THR A 90 -14.99 3.87 12.13
CA THR A 90 -14.25 3.91 10.86
C THR A 90 -12.74 3.96 11.08
N MET A 91 -12.26 4.85 11.95
CA MET A 91 -10.84 4.99 12.26
C MET A 91 -10.25 3.75 12.93
N GLN A 92 -11.04 3.02 13.75
CA GLN A 92 -10.58 1.75 14.30
C GLN A 92 -10.31 0.69 13.24
N GLU A 93 -11.13 0.63 12.20
CA GLU A 93 -10.90 -0.30 11.09
C GLU A 93 -9.69 0.08 10.24
N GLU A 94 -9.52 1.38 9.99
CA GLU A 94 -8.34 1.89 9.30
C GLU A 94 -7.06 1.61 10.09
N LEU A 95 -7.05 1.87 11.40
CA LEU A 95 -5.93 1.55 12.28
C LEU A 95 -5.60 0.04 12.30
N LYS A 96 -6.63 -0.83 12.31
CA LYS A 96 -6.40 -2.27 12.19
C LYS A 96 -5.68 -2.64 10.89
N ARG A 97 -6.05 -2.01 9.77
CA ARG A 97 -5.39 -2.22 8.47
C ARG A 97 -3.95 -1.70 8.46
N LEU A 98 -3.72 -0.52 9.03
CA LEU A 98 -2.38 0.08 9.12
C LEU A 98 -1.44 -0.70 10.03
N LEU A 99 -1.97 -1.38 11.05
CA LEU A 99 -1.20 -2.21 11.98
C LEU A 99 -0.89 -3.62 11.45
N LEU A 100 -1.40 -3.99 10.27
CA LEU A 100 -1.01 -5.25 9.64
C LEU A 100 0.48 -5.21 9.31
N PRO A 101 1.20 -6.32 9.56
CA PRO A 101 2.62 -6.37 9.24
C PRO A 101 2.80 -6.21 7.73
N LYS A 102 3.54 -5.19 7.33
CA LYS A 102 3.96 -5.01 5.94
C LYS A 102 5.16 -5.90 5.65
N ASP A 103 5.20 -6.43 4.44
CA ASP A 103 6.37 -7.15 3.96
C ASP A 103 7.56 -6.17 3.86
N PRO A 104 8.72 -6.46 4.46
CA PRO A 104 9.89 -5.58 4.39
C PRO A 104 10.39 -5.38 2.96
N ASN A 105 9.94 -6.20 2.01
CA ASN A 105 10.26 -6.06 0.61
C ASN A 105 9.28 -5.19 -0.19
N ASP A 106 8.17 -4.77 0.42
CA ASP A 106 7.11 -4.03 -0.29
C ASP A 106 7.61 -2.72 -0.92
N ASP A 107 8.62 -2.09 -0.32
CA ASP A 107 9.24 -0.85 -0.82
C ASP A 107 10.37 -1.08 -1.84
N ARG A 108 10.65 -2.35 -2.19
CA ARG A 108 11.70 -2.67 -3.15
C ARG A 108 11.23 -2.48 -4.59
N ASN A 109 12.22 -2.27 -5.46
CA ASN A 109 12.03 -2.35 -6.90
C ASN A 109 11.72 -3.79 -7.32
N VAL A 110 11.06 -3.97 -8.45
CA VAL A 110 10.70 -5.27 -8.98
C VAL A 110 11.33 -5.47 -10.36
N ILE A 111 11.79 -6.68 -10.63
CA ILE A 111 12.21 -7.11 -11.96
C ILE A 111 11.11 -8.01 -12.52
N ILE A 112 10.66 -7.69 -13.73
CA ILE A 112 9.67 -8.47 -14.46
C ILE A 112 10.36 -9.10 -15.66
N GLU A 113 10.16 -10.41 -15.78
CA GLU A 113 10.62 -11.19 -16.92
C GLU A 113 9.42 -11.72 -17.69
N ILE A 114 9.38 -11.46 -18.98
CA ILE A 114 8.35 -11.95 -19.89
C ILE A 114 9.04 -12.81 -20.94
N ARG A 115 8.63 -14.07 -21.03
CA ARG A 115 9.15 -15.02 -22.00
C ARG A 115 8.03 -15.50 -22.91
N GLY A 116 8.24 -15.36 -24.22
CA GLY A 116 7.36 -15.97 -25.22
C GLY A 116 7.39 -17.50 -25.07
N GLY A 117 6.23 -18.12 -24.89
CA GLY A 117 6.10 -19.57 -24.84
C GLY A 117 6.29 -20.25 -26.19
N ALA A 118 5.86 -21.51 -26.30
CA ALA A 118 5.98 -22.29 -27.54
C ALA A 118 4.94 -21.89 -28.62
N GLY A 119 4.61 -20.61 -28.75
CA GLY A 119 3.64 -20.05 -29.71
C GLY A 119 4.27 -19.37 -30.94
N GLY A 120 5.59 -19.40 -31.08
CA GLY A 120 6.26 -18.72 -32.20
C GLY A 120 6.08 -17.21 -32.18
N ASP A 121 5.78 -16.62 -33.32
CA ASP A 121 5.64 -15.17 -33.50
C ASP A 121 4.46 -14.59 -32.72
N GLU A 122 3.35 -15.31 -32.63
CA GLU A 122 2.19 -14.86 -31.86
C GLU A 122 2.50 -14.71 -30.36
N ALA A 123 3.26 -15.64 -29.79
CA ALA A 123 3.68 -15.56 -28.38
C ALA A 123 4.65 -14.38 -28.16
N SER A 124 5.50 -14.09 -29.15
CA SER A 124 6.43 -12.96 -29.09
C SER A 124 5.70 -11.61 -29.18
N LEU A 125 4.68 -11.49 -30.00
CA LEU A 125 3.82 -10.30 -30.09
C LEU A 125 2.99 -10.10 -28.81
N PHE A 126 2.52 -11.21 -28.23
CA PHE A 126 1.83 -11.14 -26.95
C PHE A 126 2.74 -10.69 -25.81
N ALA A 127 4.00 -11.16 -25.78
CA ALA A 127 5.00 -10.67 -24.83
C ALA A 127 5.22 -9.15 -24.96
N ALA A 128 5.24 -8.61 -26.18
CA ALA A 128 5.32 -7.16 -26.41
C ALA A 128 4.07 -6.42 -25.89
N SER A 129 2.89 -7.01 -26.05
CA SER A 129 1.64 -6.44 -25.52
C SER A 129 1.64 -6.40 -23.99
N LEU A 130 2.11 -7.47 -23.32
CA LEU A 130 2.26 -7.51 -21.87
C LEU A 130 3.28 -6.49 -21.39
N TYR A 131 4.44 -6.38 -22.03
CA TYR A 131 5.44 -5.38 -21.72
C TYR A 131 4.85 -3.97 -21.78
N ARG A 132 4.12 -3.65 -22.85
CA ARG A 132 3.44 -2.36 -23.01
C ARG A 132 2.42 -2.11 -21.88
N MET A 133 1.64 -3.13 -21.51
CA MET A 133 0.66 -3.04 -20.41
C MET A 133 1.35 -2.65 -19.08
N TYR A 134 2.43 -3.34 -18.71
CA TYR A 134 3.17 -3.04 -17.47
C TYR A 134 3.86 -1.67 -17.54
N THR A 135 4.37 -1.28 -18.70
CA THR A 135 4.96 0.05 -18.89
C THR A 135 3.92 1.16 -18.66
N MET A 136 2.76 1.06 -19.30
CA MET A 136 1.68 2.03 -19.13
C MET A 136 1.17 2.07 -17.68
N TYR A 137 1.09 0.92 -17.03
CA TYR A 137 0.73 0.88 -15.61
C TYR A 137 1.78 1.57 -14.74
N ALA A 138 3.06 1.30 -14.95
CA ALA A 138 4.15 1.95 -14.24
C ALA A 138 4.12 3.48 -14.43
N GLU A 139 3.88 3.97 -15.64
CA GLU A 139 3.72 5.39 -15.94
C GLU A 139 2.56 6.02 -15.17
N THR A 140 1.40 5.35 -15.10
CA THR A 140 0.24 5.86 -14.34
C THR A 140 0.50 5.94 -12.83
N GLN A 141 1.41 5.12 -12.31
CA GLN A 141 1.83 5.15 -10.91
C GLN A 141 3.02 6.11 -10.66
N GLY A 142 3.55 6.73 -11.71
CA GLY A 142 4.73 7.61 -11.61
C GLY A 142 6.04 6.85 -11.37
N TRP A 143 6.06 5.53 -11.63
CA TRP A 143 7.26 4.70 -11.50
C TRP A 143 8.15 4.80 -12.74
N LYS A 144 9.46 4.68 -12.54
CA LYS A 144 10.43 4.61 -13.63
C LYS A 144 10.60 3.17 -14.08
N GLN A 145 10.80 3.00 -15.38
CA GLN A 145 11.08 1.71 -15.98
C GLN A 145 12.45 1.73 -16.67
N GLU A 146 13.17 0.62 -16.58
CA GLU A 146 14.46 0.41 -17.20
C GLU A 146 14.54 -1.00 -17.79
N VAL A 147 14.83 -1.09 -19.09
CA VAL A 147 15.01 -2.38 -19.78
C VAL A 147 16.40 -2.91 -19.45
N LEU A 148 16.46 -4.12 -18.89
CA LEU A 148 17.71 -4.80 -18.54
C LEU A 148 18.21 -5.68 -19.69
N SER A 149 17.31 -6.39 -20.34
CA SER A 149 17.61 -7.27 -21.47
C SER A 149 16.38 -7.41 -22.36
N ALA A 150 16.57 -7.41 -23.67
CA ALA A 150 15.50 -7.64 -24.64
C ALA A 150 16.04 -8.49 -25.81
N ASN A 151 15.26 -9.53 -26.17
CA ASN A 151 15.48 -10.35 -27.36
C ASN A 151 14.29 -10.14 -28.30
N GLU A 152 14.46 -9.19 -29.23
CA GLU A 152 13.42 -8.78 -30.16
C GLU A 152 13.30 -9.78 -31.33
N THR A 153 12.11 -9.86 -31.91
CA THR A 153 11.83 -10.60 -33.15
C THR A 153 11.66 -9.64 -34.32
N GLU A 154 11.82 -10.12 -35.52
CA GLU A 154 11.68 -9.33 -36.75
C GLU A 154 10.31 -8.67 -36.91
N LEU A 155 9.27 -9.25 -36.27
CA LEU A 155 7.91 -8.76 -36.32
C LEU A 155 7.58 -7.76 -35.17
N GLY A 156 8.58 -7.31 -34.39
CA GLY A 156 8.39 -6.36 -33.32
C GLY A 156 7.87 -6.98 -32.03
N GLY A 157 7.95 -8.29 -31.87
CA GLY A 157 7.68 -9.02 -30.63
C GLY A 157 8.95 -9.26 -29.82
N TYR A 158 8.80 -9.84 -28.62
CA TYR A 158 9.90 -10.26 -27.76
C TYR A 158 9.88 -11.77 -27.54
N LYS A 159 11.00 -12.45 -27.82
CA LYS A 159 11.20 -13.84 -27.35
C LYS A 159 11.35 -13.85 -25.84
N GLU A 160 12.08 -12.87 -25.33
CA GLU A 160 12.30 -12.65 -23.92
C GLU A 160 12.57 -11.16 -23.70
N ILE A 161 11.98 -10.59 -22.66
CA ILE A 161 12.28 -9.24 -22.19
C ILE A 161 12.30 -9.21 -20.66
N SER A 162 13.34 -8.62 -20.09
CA SER A 162 13.52 -8.38 -18.67
C SER A 162 13.67 -6.89 -18.43
N PHE A 163 12.89 -6.35 -17.52
CA PHE A 163 12.93 -4.93 -17.19
C PHE A 163 12.67 -4.72 -15.71
N SER A 164 13.24 -3.66 -15.16
CA SER A 164 13.00 -3.23 -13.78
C SER A 164 11.96 -2.13 -13.73
N ILE A 165 11.14 -2.15 -12.69
CA ILE A 165 10.24 -1.07 -12.32
C ILE A 165 10.72 -0.50 -10.99
N LEU A 166 11.04 0.78 -10.99
CA LEU A 166 11.66 1.53 -9.90
C LEU A 166 10.64 2.50 -9.32
N GLY A 167 10.20 2.26 -8.10
CA GLY A 167 9.25 3.14 -7.43
C GLY A 167 8.77 2.61 -6.09
N GLU A 168 8.29 3.51 -5.25
CA GLU A 168 7.75 3.16 -3.93
C GLU A 168 6.50 2.27 -4.08
N GLY A 169 6.51 1.11 -3.44
CA GLY A 169 5.41 0.15 -3.50
C GLY A 169 5.31 -0.66 -4.80
N ALA A 170 6.29 -0.58 -5.72
CA ALA A 170 6.27 -1.34 -6.97
C ALA A 170 6.24 -2.85 -6.71
N TYR A 171 7.09 -3.34 -5.81
CA TYR A 171 7.11 -4.75 -5.45
C TYR A 171 5.79 -5.20 -4.82
N SER A 172 5.22 -4.42 -3.91
CA SER A 172 3.97 -4.79 -3.22
C SER A 172 2.79 -4.99 -4.18
N ARG A 173 2.77 -4.24 -5.28
CA ARG A 173 1.72 -4.32 -6.31
C ARG A 173 1.93 -5.46 -7.29
N LEU A 174 3.18 -5.77 -7.61
CA LEU A 174 3.54 -6.68 -8.69
C LEU A 174 4.07 -8.05 -8.23
N LYS A 175 4.32 -8.25 -6.91
CA LYS A 175 4.87 -9.51 -6.37
C LYS A 175 4.04 -10.77 -6.65
N TYR A 176 2.75 -10.62 -6.91
CA TYR A 176 1.85 -11.74 -7.20
C TYR A 176 1.51 -11.85 -8.69
N GLU A 177 2.04 -10.95 -9.52
CA GLU A 177 1.80 -10.98 -10.95
C GLU A 177 2.52 -12.18 -11.58
N ARG A 178 1.70 -13.10 -12.09
CA ARG A 178 2.15 -14.27 -12.82
C ARG A 178 1.09 -14.66 -13.83
N SER A 179 1.41 -14.60 -15.11
CA SER A 179 0.51 -15.06 -16.16
C SER A 179 1.16 -16.13 -17.03
N GLU A 180 0.41 -17.22 -17.28
CA GLU A 180 0.76 -18.30 -18.18
C GLU A 180 -0.40 -18.51 -19.16
N GLU A 181 -0.48 -17.70 -20.20
CA GLU A 181 -1.59 -17.72 -21.16
C GLU A 181 -1.87 -19.13 -21.74
N ARG A 182 -0.84 -19.89 -22.00
CA ARG A 182 -0.93 -21.19 -22.64
C ARG A 182 -1.66 -22.26 -21.82
N ARG A 183 -1.55 -22.19 -20.49
CA ARG A 183 -2.28 -23.11 -19.59
C ARG A 183 -3.72 -22.72 -19.43
N VAL A 184 -4.00 -21.43 -19.31
CA VAL A 184 -5.37 -20.91 -19.18
C VAL A 184 -6.20 -21.24 -20.44
N GLY A 185 -5.63 -21.05 -21.62
CA GLY A 185 -6.33 -21.37 -22.89
C GLY A 185 -6.61 -22.86 -23.06
N LYS A 186 -5.70 -23.75 -22.69
CA LYS A 186 -5.91 -25.20 -22.77
C LYS A 186 -6.87 -25.74 -21.72
N GLU A 187 -6.79 -25.26 -20.50
CA GLU A 187 -7.69 -25.66 -19.43
C GLU A 187 -9.12 -25.17 -19.67
N CYS A 188 -9.30 -23.97 -20.20
CA CYS A 188 -10.62 -23.49 -20.62
C CYS A 188 -11.22 -24.35 -21.73
N ARG A 189 -10.44 -24.77 -22.72
CA ARG A 189 -10.94 -25.63 -23.82
C ARG A 189 -11.33 -27.03 -23.35
N SER A 190 -10.57 -27.64 -22.43
CA SER A 190 -10.88 -28.97 -21.92
C SER A 190 -12.09 -28.99 -20.99
N ARG A 191 -12.36 -27.87 -20.31
CA ARG A 191 -13.48 -27.76 -19.36
C ARG A 191 -14.84 -27.52 -20.00
N TRP A 192 -14.86 -27.01 -21.24
CA TRP A 192 -16.08 -26.68 -21.99
C TRP A 192 -16.37 -27.65 -23.14
N SER A 193 -15.64 -28.73 -23.27
CA SER A 193 -15.95 -29.77 -24.23
C SER A 193 -17.09 -30.64 -23.69
N PRO A 194 -18.27 -30.67 -24.35
CA PRO A 194 -19.42 -31.47 -23.89
C PRO A 194 -19.24 -32.98 -24.14
N TYR A 195 -18.06 -33.44 -24.58
CA TYR A 195 -17.75 -34.83 -24.92
C TYR A 195 -16.54 -35.34 -24.18
N HIS A 196 -16.62 -35.35 -22.85
CA HIS A 196 -15.81 -36.24 -22.00
C HIS A 196 -16.68 -36.71 -20.84
#